data_8a117d5596a6cf448b09668686f58edc
#
_entry.id   8a117d5596a6cf448b09668686f58edc
#
_cell.length_a   1.000
_cell.length_b   1.000
_cell.length_c   1.000
_cell.angle_alpha   90.00
_cell.angle_beta   90.00
_cell.angle_gamma   90.00
#
_symmetry.space_group_name_H-M   'P 1'
#
loop_
_entity.id
_entity.type
_entity.pdbx_description
1 polymer ?
#
loop_
_entity_poly.entity_id
_entity_poly.type
_entity_poly.pdbx_seq_one_letter_code
_entity_poly.pdbx_strand_id
1 'polypeptide(L)'
;ETAIQGPGLILSNANLVTKVIFPLEILPAVTVAAALFHALTSLVVLVGFQVTNGLIGTGAASAIGLGIHPTMLWLPLVWLPLVSGCLALGWLLAALGVFLRDMGQVIGVFVNLLMFLSAVFYPLSSLPPQWQPLLQLNPLVLVIEQTRRVAVNGQLPSLSYLLWGGLIGLLACELSFRSFQKARRGFADVL
;
A
#
# COMPACT_ATOMS: atom_id res chain seq x y z
N GLU A 1 0.84 -7.49 1.42
CA GLU A 1 1.28 -8.09 2.70
C GLU A 1 0.32 -7.69 3.82
N THR A 2 0.11 -6.41 4.09
CA THR A 2 -0.79 -5.91 5.16
C THR A 2 -2.22 -6.49 5.06
N ALA A 3 -2.79 -6.59 3.87
CA ALA A 3 -4.13 -7.13 3.68
C ALA A 3 -4.19 -8.64 3.94
N ILE A 4 -3.15 -9.39 3.56
CA ILE A 4 -3.09 -10.84 3.76
C ILE A 4 -2.92 -11.19 5.25
N GLN A 5 -2.07 -10.45 5.94
CA GLN A 5 -1.78 -10.69 7.36
C GLN A 5 -2.90 -10.14 8.27
N GLY A 6 -3.61 -9.10 7.82
CA GLY A 6 -4.61 -8.38 8.60
C GLY A 6 -5.61 -9.26 9.35
N PRO A 7 -6.33 -10.19 8.69
CA PRO A 7 -7.36 -11.01 9.35
C PRO A 7 -6.82 -11.91 10.46
N GLY A 8 -5.60 -12.44 10.30
CA GLY A 8 -4.96 -13.32 11.29
C GLY A 8 -4.24 -12.58 12.42
N LEU A 9 -4.07 -11.28 12.32
CA LEU A 9 -3.16 -10.50 13.17
C LEU A 9 -3.53 -10.55 14.67
N ILE A 10 -4.81 -10.41 14.99
CA ILE A 10 -5.29 -10.48 16.37
C ILE A 10 -5.39 -11.92 16.84
N LEU A 11 -5.87 -12.82 15.98
CA LEU A 11 -6.00 -14.25 16.30
C LEU A 11 -4.66 -14.90 16.64
N SER A 12 -3.61 -14.59 15.89
CA SER A 12 -2.24 -15.09 16.15
C SER A 12 -1.64 -14.51 17.42
N ASN A 13 -2.17 -13.39 17.94
CA ASN A 13 -1.71 -12.69 19.13
C ASN A 13 -2.79 -12.65 20.24
N ALA A 14 -3.64 -13.67 20.35
CA ALA A 14 -4.74 -13.73 21.31
C ALA A 14 -4.29 -13.52 22.78
N ASN A 15 -3.07 -13.92 23.13
CA ASN A 15 -2.48 -13.70 24.45
C ASN A 15 -2.35 -12.21 24.81
N LEU A 16 -2.17 -11.33 23.81
CA LEU A 16 -2.10 -9.87 24.03
C LEU A 16 -3.47 -9.28 24.33
N VAL A 17 -4.55 -9.94 23.91
CA VAL A 17 -5.93 -9.53 24.19
C VAL A 17 -6.35 -9.92 25.59
N THR A 18 -6.01 -11.16 26.01
CA THR A 18 -6.57 -11.76 27.22
C THR A 18 -5.68 -11.60 28.45
N LYS A 19 -4.34 -11.55 28.29
CA LYS A 19 -3.39 -11.60 29.41
C LYS A 19 -2.64 -10.30 29.68
N VAL A 20 -2.63 -9.36 28.72
CA VAL A 20 -1.83 -8.12 28.84
C VAL A 20 -2.66 -6.92 28.42
N ILE A 21 -2.54 -5.80 29.14
CA ILE A 21 -3.11 -4.51 28.72
C ILE A 21 -2.22 -3.95 27.62
N PHE A 22 -2.44 -4.40 26.37
CA PHE A 22 -1.67 -3.98 25.21
C PHE A 22 -2.56 -3.18 24.25
N PRO A 23 -2.08 -2.05 23.70
CA PRO A 23 -2.82 -1.30 22.70
C PRO A 23 -2.81 -2.06 21.35
N LEU A 24 -3.87 -2.84 21.12
CA LEU A 24 -4.01 -3.72 19.93
C LEU A 24 -3.98 -2.95 18.61
N GLU A 25 -4.26 -1.66 18.65
CA GLU A 25 -4.21 -0.75 17.49
C GLU A 25 -2.80 -0.64 16.89
N ILE A 26 -1.76 -0.96 17.65
CA ILE A 26 -0.37 -0.91 17.19
C ILE A 26 -0.07 -2.08 16.25
N LEU A 27 -0.73 -3.23 16.38
CA LEU A 27 -0.46 -4.42 15.57
C LEU A 27 -0.55 -4.16 14.06
N PRO A 28 -1.66 -3.58 13.53
CA PRO A 28 -1.71 -3.22 12.10
C PRO A 28 -0.68 -2.16 11.70
N ALA A 29 -0.35 -1.22 12.60
CA ALA A 29 0.67 -0.22 12.31
C ALA A 29 2.06 -0.83 12.16
N VAL A 30 2.40 -1.85 12.96
CA VAL A 30 3.66 -2.60 12.84
C VAL A 30 3.75 -3.34 11.51
N THR A 31 2.68 -3.98 11.05
CA THR A 31 2.67 -4.65 9.73
C THR A 31 2.85 -3.69 8.57
N VAL A 32 2.24 -2.49 8.65
CA VAL A 32 2.43 -1.43 7.65
C VAL A 32 3.86 -0.89 7.71
N ALA A 33 4.43 -0.69 8.89
CA ALA A 33 5.82 -0.25 9.04
C ALA A 33 6.81 -1.28 8.46
N ALA A 34 6.58 -2.58 8.68
CA ALA A 34 7.38 -3.64 8.07
C ALA A 34 7.27 -3.63 6.54
N ALA A 35 6.05 -3.47 5.99
CA ALA A 35 5.85 -3.35 4.54
C ALA A 35 6.55 -2.12 3.96
N LEU A 36 6.54 -0.98 4.67
CA LEU A 36 7.29 0.21 4.28
C LEU A 36 8.80 -0.02 4.29
N PHE A 37 9.33 -0.74 5.27
CA PHE A 37 10.74 -1.10 5.31
C PHE A 37 11.13 -1.92 4.07
N HIS A 38 10.31 -2.91 3.68
CA HIS A 38 10.53 -3.67 2.44
C HIS A 38 10.43 -2.78 1.19
N ALA A 39 9.50 -1.83 1.16
CA ALA A 39 9.40 -0.88 0.06
C ALA A 39 10.64 0.03 -0.04
N LEU A 40 11.17 0.49 1.10
CA LEU A 40 12.41 1.28 1.13
C LEU A 40 13.62 0.47 0.67
N THR A 41 13.76 -0.79 1.07
CA THR A 41 14.86 -1.65 0.57
C THR A 41 14.75 -1.86 -0.95
N SER A 42 13.55 -2.06 -1.48
CA SER A 42 13.31 -2.15 -2.92
C SER A 42 13.66 -0.84 -3.65
N LEU A 43 13.37 0.31 -3.03
CA LEU A 43 13.74 1.62 -3.57
C LEU A 43 15.26 1.80 -3.63
N VAL A 44 16.00 1.38 -2.58
CA VAL A 44 17.48 1.43 -2.57
C VAL A 44 18.04 0.59 -3.70
N VAL A 45 17.48 -0.62 -3.94
CA VAL A 45 17.91 -1.48 -5.06
C VAL A 45 17.63 -0.80 -6.40
N LEU A 46 16.46 -0.17 -6.56
CA LEU A 46 16.10 0.57 -7.78
C LEU A 46 17.09 1.71 -8.05
N VAL A 47 17.37 2.53 -7.03
CA VAL A 47 18.32 3.65 -7.15
C VAL A 47 19.72 3.13 -7.46
N GLY A 48 20.18 2.07 -6.78
CA GLY A 48 21.45 1.42 -7.06
C GLY A 48 21.57 0.95 -8.51
N PHE A 49 20.51 0.33 -9.03
CA PHE A 49 20.45 -0.08 -10.44
C PHE A 49 20.50 1.11 -11.41
N GLN A 50 19.82 2.21 -11.11
CA GLN A 50 19.85 3.42 -11.92
C GLN A 50 21.24 4.08 -11.91
N VAL A 51 21.91 4.13 -10.75
CA VAL A 51 23.30 4.64 -10.62
C VAL A 51 24.26 3.81 -11.45
N THR A 52 24.22 2.49 -11.32
CA THR A 52 25.14 1.60 -12.05
C THR A 52 24.95 1.70 -13.56
N ASN A 53 23.70 1.75 -14.04
CA ASN A 53 23.41 1.94 -15.47
C ASN A 53 23.84 3.31 -15.99
N GLY A 54 23.70 4.36 -15.18
CA GLY A 54 24.21 5.70 -15.53
C GLY A 54 25.74 5.77 -15.63
N LEU A 55 26.46 5.04 -14.77
CA LEU A 55 27.92 5.00 -14.77
C LEU A 55 28.51 4.15 -15.90
N ILE A 56 27.86 3.02 -16.24
CA ILE A 56 28.35 2.06 -17.26
C ILE A 56 28.09 2.58 -18.68
N GLY A 57 27.28 3.63 -18.85
CA GLY A 57 27.09 4.31 -20.14
C GLY A 57 26.48 3.41 -21.23
N THR A 58 25.88 2.27 -20.87
CA THR A 58 25.18 1.44 -21.83
C THR A 58 23.94 2.18 -22.30
N GLY A 59 23.93 2.65 -23.55
CA GLY A 59 22.87 3.48 -24.16
C GLY A 59 21.44 2.92 -24.04
N ALA A 60 21.29 1.70 -23.56
CA ALA A 60 20.02 1.08 -23.21
C ALA A 60 19.31 1.79 -22.03
N ALA A 61 20.02 2.32 -21.05
CA ALA A 61 19.43 3.02 -19.91
C ALA A 61 18.83 4.38 -20.29
N SER A 62 19.51 5.10 -21.19
CA SER A 62 19.01 6.37 -21.74
C SER A 62 17.78 6.17 -22.63
N ALA A 63 17.71 5.04 -23.33
CA ALA A 63 16.55 4.70 -24.18
C ALA A 63 15.29 4.35 -23.36
N ILE A 64 15.46 3.88 -22.11
CA ILE A 64 14.34 3.49 -21.22
C ILE A 64 13.98 4.61 -20.23
N GLY A 65 14.69 5.76 -20.26
CA GLY A 65 14.46 6.90 -19.35
C GLY A 65 14.86 6.63 -17.89
N LEU A 66 15.68 5.62 -17.62
CA LEU A 66 16.15 5.24 -16.29
C LEU A 66 17.28 6.16 -15.82
N GLY A 67 16.97 7.41 -15.53
CA GLY A 67 17.89 8.38 -14.93
C GLY A 67 17.56 8.63 -13.46
N ILE A 68 18.58 9.11 -12.70
CA ILE A 68 18.33 9.63 -11.35
C ILE A 68 17.68 10.99 -11.50
N HIS A 69 16.41 11.08 -11.12
CA HIS A 69 15.68 12.34 -11.16
C HIS A 69 15.56 12.92 -9.74
N PRO A 70 15.78 14.22 -9.53
CA PRO A 70 15.58 14.87 -8.23
C PRO A 70 14.12 14.77 -7.76
N THR A 71 13.18 14.49 -8.68
CA THR A 71 11.79 14.24 -8.37
C THR A 71 11.55 13.03 -7.46
N MET A 72 12.51 12.09 -7.37
CA MET A 72 12.42 10.95 -6.44
C MET A 72 12.26 11.36 -4.98
N LEU A 73 12.70 12.56 -4.60
CA LEU A 73 12.46 13.11 -3.25
C LEU A 73 10.97 13.26 -2.91
N TRP A 74 10.09 13.27 -3.92
CA TRP A 74 8.63 13.32 -3.72
C TRP A 74 7.99 11.95 -3.47
N LEU A 75 8.74 10.84 -3.59
CA LEU A 75 8.21 9.49 -3.39
C LEU A 75 7.56 9.28 -2.01
N PRO A 76 8.14 9.73 -0.87
CA PRO A 76 7.48 9.59 0.42
C PRO A 76 6.10 10.25 0.46
N LEU A 77 5.96 11.40 -0.20
CA LEU A 77 4.69 12.12 -0.26
C LEU A 77 3.67 11.41 -1.17
N VAL A 78 4.14 10.85 -2.29
CA VAL A 78 3.31 10.03 -3.21
C VAL A 78 2.78 8.77 -2.53
N TRP A 79 3.55 8.18 -1.61
CA TRP A 79 3.15 6.97 -0.88
C TRP A 79 2.26 7.24 0.33
N LEU A 80 2.13 8.49 0.77
CA LEU A 80 1.32 8.84 1.94
C LEU A 80 -0.16 8.38 1.82
N PRO A 81 -0.86 8.57 0.68
CA PRO A 81 -2.20 8.01 0.48
C PRO A 81 -2.23 6.47 0.55
N LEU A 82 -1.19 5.81 0.04
CA LEU A 82 -1.06 4.35 0.12
C LEU A 82 -0.91 3.88 1.57
N VAL A 83 -0.03 4.52 2.32
CA VAL A 83 0.24 4.18 3.74
C VAL A 83 -1.03 4.33 4.58
N SER A 84 -1.74 5.45 4.43
CA SER A 84 -3.00 5.68 5.14
C SER A 84 -4.08 4.67 4.73
N GLY A 85 -4.17 4.31 3.45
CA GLY A 85 -5.06 3.26 2.95
C GLY A 85 -4.70 1.87 3.50
N CYS A 86 -3.42 1.53 3.57
CA CYS A 86 -2.95 0.26 4.16
C CYS A 86 -3.25 0.19 5.66
N LEU A 87 -3.08 1.29 6.40
CA LEU A 87 -3.46 1.37 7.83
C LEU A 87 -4.97 1.18 7.99
N ALA A 88 -5.77 1.86 7.17
CA ALA A 88 -7.22 1.74 7.18
C ALA A 88 -7.65 0.29 6.95
N LEU A 89 -7.13 -0.36 5.91
CA LEU A 89 -7.39 -1.77 5.61
C LEU A 89 -6.88 -2.68 6.74
N GLY A 90 -5.71 -2.41 7.30
CA GLY A 90 -5.14 -3.18 8.39
C GLY A 90 -6.05 -3.23 9.62
N TRP A 91 -6.55 -2.09 10.09
CA TRP A 91 -7.49 -2.04 11.21
C TRP A 91 -8.83 -2.71 10.89
N LEU A 92 -9.36 -2.45 9.70
CA LEU A 92 -10.64 -3.03 9.29
C LEU A 92 -10.57 -4.55 9.18
N LEU A 93 -9.53 -5.08 8.52
CA LEU A 93 -9.35 -6.51 8.34
C LEU A 93 -8.97 -7.22 9.65
N ALA A 94 -8.19 -6.59 10.51
CA ALA A 94 -7.87 -7.11 11.82
C ALA A 94 -9.14 -7.24 12.70
N ALA A 95 -10.03 -6.24 12.65
CA ALA A 95 -11.32 -6.32 13.34
C ALA A 95 -12.22 -7.41 12.76
N LEU A 96 -12.36 -7.46 11.44
CA LEU A 96 -13.22 -8.46 10.76
C LEU A 96 -12.70 -9.89 10.96
N GLY A 97 -11.39 -10.10 10.97
CA GLY A 97 -10.78 -11.41 11.14
C GLY A 97 -11.07 -12.08 12.49
N VAL A 98 -11.33 -11.29 13.54
CA VAL A 98 -11.75 -11.85 14.85
C VAL A 98 -13.14 -12.48 14.78
N PHE A 99 -14.06 -11.85 14.03
CA PHE A 99 -15.45 -12.33 13.91
C PHE A 99 -15.62 -13.34 12.78
N LEU A 100 -14.82 -13.26 11.74
CA LEU A 100 -14.92 -14.08 10.53
C LEU A 100 -13.59 -14.80 10.26
N ARG A 101 -13.47 -16.04 10.74
CA ARG A 101 -12.23 -16.85 10.64
C ARG A 101 -11.79 -17.13 9.20
N ASP A 102 -12.73 -17.21 8.27
CA ASP A 102 -12.45 -17.52 6.85
C ASP A 102 -11.99 -16.31 6.03
N MET A 103 -11.98 -15.11 6.62
CA MET A 103 -11.57 -13.88 5.93
C MET A 103 -10.17 -13.95 5.33
N GLY A 104 -9.25 -14.70 5.95
CA GLY A 104 -7.89 -14.84 5.43
C GLY A 104 -7.84 -15.46 4.03
N GLN A 105 -8.66 -16.48 3.77
CA GLN A 105 -8.73 -17.13 2.45
C GLN A 105 -9.36 -16.21 1.40
N VAL A 106 -10.45 -15.55 1.75
CA VAL A 106 -11.16 -14.61 0.86
C VAL A 106 -10.25 -13.46 0.46
N ILE A 107 -9.56 -12.86 1.44
CA ILE A 107 -8.64 -11.75 1.21
C ILE A 107 -7.44 -12.19 0.35
N GLY A 108 -6.92 -13.40 0.54
CA GLY A 108 -5.83 -13.94 -0.28
C GLY A 108 -6.19 -13.98 -1.76
N VAL A 109 -7.38 -14.49 -2.09
CA VAL A 109 -7.89 -14.51 -3.48
C VAL A 109 -8.08 -13.09 -4.02
N PHE A 110 -8.67 -12.22 -3.21
CA PHE A 110 -8.94 -10.83 -3.60
C PHE A 110 -7.66 -10.04 -3.86
N VAL A 111 -6.62 -10.21 -3.03
CA VAL A 111 -5.31 -9.56 -3.22
C VAL A 111 -4.63 -10.04 -4.50
N ASN A 112 -4.71 -11.34 -4.82
CA ASN A 112 -4.18 -11.86 -6.08
C ASN A 112 -4.89 -11.25 -7.29
N LEU A 113 -6.22 -11.13 -7.25
CA LEU A 113 -6.98 -10.44 -8.31
C LEU A 113 -6.59 -8.97 -8.41
N LEU A 114 -6.48 -8.26 -7.29
CA LEU A 114 -6.05 -6.86 -7.26
C LEU A 114 -4.67 -6.66 -7.88
N MET A 115 -3.74 -7.60 -7.68
CA MET A 115 -2.40 -7.50 -8.25
C MET A 115 -2.44 -7.45 -9.79
N PHE A 116 -3.30 -8.25 -10.42
CA PHE A 116 -3.49 -8.21 -11.89
C PHE A 116 -4.26 -6.97 -12.34
N LEU A 117 -5.25 -6.52 -11.57
CA LEU A 117 -6.04 -5.32 -11.89
C LEU A 117 -5.32 -4.00 -11.59
N SER A 118 -4.16 -4.04 -10.92
CA SER A 118 -3.46 -2.80 -10.47
C SER A 118 -2.43 -2.25 -11.45
N ALA A 119 -2.40 -2.74 -12.70
CA ALA A 119 -1.46 -2.28 -13.73
C ALA A 119 0.03 -2.31 -13.28
N VAL A 120 0.39 -3.26 -12.41
CA VAL A 120 1.76 -3.44 -11.91
C VAL A 120 2.68 -3.86 -13.05
N PHE A 121 2.24 -4.80 -13.88
CA PHE A 121 3.04 -5.43 -14.93
C PHE A 121 3.01 -4.71 -16.27
N TYR A 122 2.09 -3.75 -16.47
CA TYR A 122 1.93 -3.04 -17.73
C TYR A 122 1.62 -1.55 -17.47
N PRO A 123 2.06 -0.64 -18.33
CA PRO A 123 1.69 0.78 -18.20
C PRO A 123 0.23 0.96 -18.64
N LEU A 124 -0.47 1.90 -17.98
CA LEU A 124 -1.88 2.19 -18.29
C LEU A 124 -2.07 2.63 -19.75
N SER A 125 -1.05 3.28 -20.32
CA SER A 125 -1.04 3.74 -21.72
C SER A 125 -1.04 2.59 -22.75
N SER A 126 -0.68 1.37 -22.39
CA SER A 126 -0.70 0.21 -23.29
C SER A 126 -2.10 -0.40 -23.47
N LEU A 127 -3.06 0.02 -22.64
CA LEU A 127 -4.43 -0.47 -22.70
C LEU A 127 -5.30 0.36 -23.65
N PRO A 128 -6.31 -0.28 -24.28
CA PRO A 128 -7.30 0.44 -25.08
C PRO A 128 -7.97 1.55 -24.25
N PRO A 129 -8.25 2.73 -24.86
CA PRO A 129 -8.77 3.89 -24.13
C PRO A 129 -10.06 3.65 -23.35
N GLN A 130 -10.88 2.70 -23.81
CA GLN A 130 -12.15 2.32 -23.18
C GLN A 130 -11.98 1.69 -21.78
N TRP A 131 -10.85 1.04 -21.49
CA TRP A 131 -10.58 0.35 -20.23
C TRP A 131 -9.82 1.24 -19.22
N GLN A 132 -9.14 2.27 -19.68
CA GLN A 132 -8.34 3.17 -18.84
C GLN A 132 -9.15 3.81 -17.71
N PRO A 133 -10.36 4.35 -17.94
CA PRO A 133 -11.16 4.97 -16.87
C PRO A 133 -11.56 3.96 -15.79
N LEU A 134 -11.85 2.72 -16.17
CA LEU A 134 -12.25 1.66 -15.24
C LEU A 134 -11.10 1.29 -14.30
N LEU A 135 -9.88 1.16 -14.84
CA LEU A 135 -8.72 0.86 -14.01
C LEU A 135 -8.30 2.04 -13.12
N GLN A 136 -8.53 3.27 -13.56
CA GLN A 136 -8.25 4.46 -12.76
C GLN A 136 -9.16 4.59 -11.51
N LEU A 137 -10.27 3.87 -11.45
CA LEU A 137 -11.07 3.76 -10.23
C LEU A 137 -10.37 2.97 -9.13
N ASN A 138 -9.39 2.13 -9.48
CA ASN A 138 -8.58 1.42 -8.51
C ASN A 138 -7.52 2.36 -7.89
N PRO A 139 -7.56 2.64 -6.58
CA PRO A 139 -6.60 3.54 -5.94
C PRO A 139 -5.15 3.08 -6.07
N LEU A 140 -4.90 1.76 -6.16
CA LEU A 140 -3.55 1.22 -6.35
C LEU A 140 -2.97 1.61 -7.71
N VAL A 141 -3.78 1.64 -8.77
CA VAL A 141 -3.35 2.08 -10.11
C VAL A 141 -2.87 3.53 -10.06
N LEU A 142 -3.60 4.39 -9.35
CA LEU A 142 -3.22 5.81 -9.21
C LEU A 142 -1.87 5.95 -8.50
N VAL A 143 -1.65 5.21 -7.40
CA VAL A 143 -0.37 5.24 -6.66
C VAL A 143 0.79 4.75 -7.54
N ILE A 144 0.59 3.64 -8.27
CA ILE A 144 1.61 3.04 -9.14
C ILE A 144 1.97 4.00 -10.26
N GLU A 145 0.98 4.62 -10.90
CA GLU A 145 1.19 5.56 -12.00
C GLU A 145 1.91 6.83 -11.53
N GLN A 146 1.54 7.38 -10.36
CA GLN A 146 2.24 8.52 -9.77
C GLN A 146 3.67 8.15 -9.33
N THR A 147 3.89 6.95 -8.82
CA THR A 147 5.24 6.46 -8.49
C THR A 147 6.09 6.34 -9.75
N ARG A 148 5.55 5.78 -10.83
CA ARG A 148 6.22 5.67 -12.13
C ARG A 148 6.52 7.06 -12.71
N ARG A 149 5.57 7.99 -12.62
CA ARG A 149 5.73 9.38 -13.08
C ARG A 149 6.90 10.08 -12.38
N VAL A 150 7.03 9.89 -11.09
CA VAL A 150 8.08 10.54 -10.26
C VAL A 150 9.43 9.82 -10.39
N ALA A 151 9.43 8.48 -10.33
CA ALA A 151 10.66 7.68 -10.26
C ALA A 151 11.29 7.40 -11.63
N VAL A 152 10.47 7.29 -12.69
CA VAL A 152 10.93 6.92 -14.03
C VAL A 152 10.88 8.10 -14.99
N ASN A 153 9.76 8.82 -15.02
CA ASN A 153 9.58 9.90 -16.00
C ASN A 153 10.18 11.24 -15.54
N GLY A 154 10.68 11.37 -14.31
CA GLY A 154 11.24 12.59 -13.78
C GLY A 154 10.25 13.77 -13.67
N GLN A 155 8.96 13.48 -13.61
CA GLN A 155 7.90 14.48 -13.53
C GLN A 155 7.41 14.66 -12.10
N LEU A 156 6.89 15.85 -11.78
CA LEU A 156 6.27 16.12 -10.48
C LEU A 156 4.96 15.33 -10.34
N PRO A 157 4.61 14.88 -9.11
CA PRO A 157 3.33 14.23 -8.86
C PRO A 157 2.17 15.18 -9.13
N SER A 158 1.01 14.66 -9.52
CA SER A 158 -0.16 15.49 -9.71
C SER A 158 -0.69 16.02 -8.37
N LEU A 159 -0.90 17.34 -8.28
CA LEU A 159 -1.39 17.97 -7.05
C LEU A 159 -2.78 17.45 -6.66
N SER A 160 -3.64 17.21 -7.66
CA SER A 160 -4.98 16.64 -7.43
C SER A 160 -4.91 15.25 -6.78
N TYR A 161 -3.98 14.39 -7.20
CA TYR A 161 -3.75 13.09 -6.56
C TYR A 161 -3.32 13.24 -5.09
N LEU A 162 -2.38 14.14 -4.81
CA LEU A 162 -1.88 14.35 -3.44
C LEU A 162 -2.98 14.85 -2.52
N LEU A 163 -3.79 15.81 -2.98
CA LEU A 163 -4.89 16.38 -2.19
C LEU A 163 -6.03 15.39 -1.98
N TRP A 164 -6.58 14.85 -3.06
CA TRP A 164 -7.74 13.94 -2.97
C TRP A 164 -7.35 12.56 -2.41
N GLY A 165 -6.23 12.01 -2.87
CA GLY A 165 -5.73 10.73 -2.36
C GLY A 165 -5.35 10.81 -0.89
N GLY A 166 -4.69 11.89 -0.47
CA GLY A 166 -4.36 12.14 0.93
C GLY A 166 -5.61 12.32 1.79
N LEU A 167 -6.57 13.14 1.34
CA LEU A 167 -7.83 13.38 2.07
C LEU A 167 -8.64 12.08 2.23
N ILE A 168 -8.85 11.35 1.14
CA ILE A 168 -9.60 10.08 1.16
C ILE A 168 -8.87 9.05 2.03
N GLY A 169 -7.54 8.96 1.91
CA GLY A 169 -6.73 8.05 2.73
C GLY A 169 -6.84 8.35 4.22
N LEU A 170 -6.75 9.62 4.61
CA LEU A 170 -6.89 10.05 6.01
C LEU A 170 -8.30 9.81 6.55
N LEU A 171 -9.34 10.12 5.77
CA LEU A 171 -10.73 9.84 6.17
C LEU A 171 -10.99 8.34 6.34
N ALA A 172 -10.49 7.51 5.41
CA ALA A 172 -10.58 6.06 5.51
C ALA A 172 -9.85 5.54 6.75
N CYS A 173 -8.66 6.07 7.04
CA CYS A 173 -7.85 5.74 8.20
C CYS A 173 -8.62 6.04 9.50
N GLU A 174 -9.17 7.24 9.63
CA GLU A 174 -9.95 7.67 10.80
C GLU A 174 -11.23 6.81 11.00
N LEU A 175 -11.97 6.56 9.94
CA LEU A 175 -13.18 5.72 9.98
C LEU A 175 -12.86 4.28 10.39
N SER A 176 -11.81 3.70 9.81
CA SER A 176 -11.37 2.34 10.14
C SER A 176 -10.85 2.23 11.56
N PHE A 177 -10.10 3.23 12.03
CA PHE A 177 -9.61 3.28 13.41
C PHE A 177 -10.79 3.35 14.41
N ARG A 178 -11.76 4.23 14.16
CA ARG A 178 -12.98 4.31 15.02
C ARG A 178 -13.78 3.01 15.02
N SER A 179 -13.89 2.36 13.86
CA SER A 179 -14.57 1.07 13.73
C SER A 179 -13.84 -0.03 14.50
N PHE A 180 -12.52 -0.06 14.42
CA PHE A 180 -11.67 -0.97 15.18
C PHE A 180 -11.84 -0.76 16.69
N GLN A 181 -11.82 0.49 17.17
CA GLN A 181 -12.01 0.82 18.58
C GLN A 181 -13.38 0.35 19.12
N LYS A 182 -14.43 0.44 18.30
CA LYS A 182 -15.76 -0.10 18.66
C LYS A 182 -15.75 -1.63 18.70
N ALA A 183 -15.16 -2.28 17.70
CA ALA A 183 -15.08 -3.72 17.59
C ALA A 183 -14.23 -4.35 18.71
N ARG A 184 -13.16 -3.66 19.15
CA ARG A 184 -12.26 -4.11 20.22
C ARG A 184 -12.99 -4.48 21.50
N ARG A 185 -14.11 -3.81 21.82
CA ARG A 185 -14.91 -4.08 23.04
C ARG A 185 -15.50 -5.50 23.05
N GLY A 186 -15.75 -6.08 21.88
CA GLY A 186 -16.29 -7.44 21.74
C GLY A 186 -15.22 -8.52 21.52
N PHE A 187 -13.94 -8.19 21.43
CA PHE A 187 -12.89 -9.19 21.15
C PHE A 187 -12.73 -10.21 22.29
N ALA A 188 -12.88 -9.76 23.53
CA ALA A 188 -12.76 -10.63 24.70
C ALA A 188 -13.88 -11.67 24.80
N ASP A 189 -15.03 -11.42 24.17
CA ASP A 189 -16.19 -12.33 24.19
C ASP A 189 -16.08 -13.41 23.10
N VAL A 190 -15.21 -13.24 22.11
CA VAL A 190 -15.07 -14.12 20.92
C VAL A 190 -13.78 -14.93 20.95
N LEU A 191 -12.74 -14.45 21.62
CA LEU A 191 -11.42 -15.08 21.75
C LEU A 191 -11.31 -15.88 23.05
#